data_8dc9b35eb313f2d2fcf4b7314f9ed203
#
_entry.id   8dc9b35eb313f2d2fcf4b7314f9ed203
#
_cell.length_a   1.000
_cell.length_b   1.000
_cell.length_c   1.000
_cell.angle_alpha   90.00
_cell.angle_beta   90.00
_cell.angle_gamma   90.00
#
_symmetry.space_group_name_H-M   'P 1'
#
loop_
_entity.id
_entity.type
_entity.pdbx_description
1 polymer ?
#
loop_
_entity_poly.entity_id
_entity_poly.type
_entity_poly.pdbx_seq_one_letter_code
_entity_poly.pdbx_strand_id
1 'polypeptide(L)'
;MILKTVQYVPKKFLTHISGEEGLYEVRVEYESNIYRIFCCFDQGNLILLFNGFQKKSQKTPRKEIKLARKLKNEYFILKNN
;
A
#
# COMPACT_ATOMS: atom_id res chain seq x y z
N MET A 1 -9.44 -11.32 -0.50
CA MET A 1 -8.52 -10.17 -0.74
C MET A 1 -8.80 -9.57 -2.11
N ILE A 2 -9.01 -8.28 -2.16
CA ILE A 2 -9.26 -7.57 -3.41
C ILE A 2 -8.04 -6.71 -3.74
N LEU A 3 -7.56 -6.83 -4.98
CA LEU A 3 -6.40 -6.08 -5.45
C LEU A 3 -6.78 -5.25 -6.66
N LYS A 4 -6.15 -4.09 -6.79
CA LYS A 4 -6.34 -3.23 -7.92
C LYS A 4 -4.99 -2.79 -8.48
N THR A 5 -4.85 -2.81 -9.81
CA THR A 5 -3.65 -2.38 -10.49
C THR A 5 -3.80 -0.94 -10.95
N VAL A 6 -2.78 -0.13 -10.67
CA VAL A 6 -2.74 1.26 -11.10
C VAL A 6 -1.48 1.45 -11.91
N GLN A 7 -1.60 2.01 -13.11
CA GLN A 7 -0.46 2.17 -14.01
C GLN A 7 0.42 3.37 -13.68
N TYR A 8 -0.16 4.39 -13.06
CA TYR A 8 0.59 5.60 -12.77
C TYR A 8 0.15 6.25 -11.47
N VAL A 9 1.11 6.57 -10.60
CA VAL A 9 0.89 7.35 -9.39
C VAL A 9 2.04 8.36 -9.30
N PRO A 10 1.75 9.66 -9.16
CA PRO A 10 2.82 10.64 -8.98
C PRO A 10 3.67 10.30 -7.76
N LYS A 11 4.98 10.37 -7.92
CA LYS A 11 5.92 9.99 -6.85
C LYS A 11 5.71 10.78 -5.56
N LYS A 12 5.22 12.01 -5.66
CA LYS A 12 4.99 12.83 -4.47
C LYS A 12 3.92 12.29 -3.53
N PHE A 13 3.08 11.37 -4.02
CA PHE A 13 2.04 10.74 -3.21
C PHE A 13 2.43 9.34 -2.74
N LEU A 14 3.60 8.87 -3.15
CA LEU A 14 4.05 7.52 -2.88
C LEU A 14 5.22 7.54 -1.91
N THR A 15 5.12 6.80 -0.81
CA THR A 15 6.16 6.75 0.22
C THR A 15 6.55 5.30 0.49
N HIS A 16 7.86 5.01 0.45
CA HIS A 16 8.35 3.70 0.84
C HIS A 16 8.26 3.55 2.36
N ILE A 17 7.81 2.39 2.81
CA ILE A 17 7.69 2.11 4.24
C ILE A 17 9.03 1.60 4.75
N SER A 18 9.60 2.35 5.69
CA SER A 18 10.90 2.04 6.27
C SER A 18 10.92 0.66 6.90
N GLY A 19 11.97 -0.11 6.59
CA GLY A 19 12.13 -1.46 7.13
C GLY A 19 11.38 -2.54 6.39
N GLU A 20 10.57 -2.19 5.38
CA GLU A 20 9.81 -3.16 4.59
C GLU A 20 10.35 -3.22 3.18
N GLU A 21 10.51 -4.42 2.66
CA GLU A 21 10.98 -4.60 1.29
C GLU A 21 9.81 -4.51 0.32
N GLY A 22 9.87 -3.54 -0.59
CA GLY A 22 8.88 -3.42 -1.65
C GLY A 22 7.48 -3.04 -1.21
N LEU A 23 7.34 -2.47 -0.02
CA LEU A 23 6.05 -2.05 0.50
C LEU A 23 5.99 -0.53 0.55
N TYR A 24 4.94 0.03 -0.02
CA TYR A 24 4.76 1.48 -0.14
C TYR A 24 3.38 1.88 0.35
N GLU A 25 3.19 3.16 0.61
CA GLU A 25 1.86 3.69 0.88
C GLU A 25 1.58 4.87 -0.05
N VAL A 26 0.33 4.96 -0.49
CA VAL A 26 -0.17 6.08 -1.31
C VAL A 26 -1.03 6.96 -0.44
N ARG A 27 -0.78 8.28 -0.54
CA ARG A 27 -1.60 9.26 0.16
C ARG A 27 -2.80 9.63 -0.68
N VAL A 28 -3.99 9.59 -0.07
CA VAL A 28 -5.23 9.99 -0.72
C VAL A 28 -5.94 11.00 0.16
N GLU A 29 -6.34 12.13 -0.40
CA GLU A 29 -7.12 13.14 0.30
C GLU A 29 -8.56 13.10 -0.20
N TYR A 30 -9.51 13.04 0.73
CA TYR A 30 -10.91 13.02 0.40
C TYR A 30 -11.70 13.71 1.51
N GLU A 31 -12.49 14.72 1.14
CA GLU A 31 -13.32 15.49 2.09
C GLU A 31 -12.54 15.93 3.33
N SER A 32 -11.36 16.53 3.11
CA SER A 32 -10.48 17.06 4.16
C SER A 32 -9.86 15.98 5.06
N ASN A 33 -10.04 14.71 4.73
CA ASN A 33 -9.40 13.63 5.44
C ASN A 33 -8.24 13.07 4.62
N ILE A 34 -7.24 12.53 5.33
CA ILE A 34 -6.08 11.92 4.70
C ILE A 34 -6.12 10.42 4.94
N TYR A 35 -6.09 9.66 3.85
CA TYR A 35 -6.06 8.21 3.91
C TYR A 35 -4.74 7.70 3.36
N ARG A 36 -4.32 6.55 3.85
CA ARG A 36 -3.16 5.84 3.33
C ARG A 36 -3.60 4.48 2.82
N ILE A 37 -3.14 4.13 1.63
CA ILE A 37 -3.43 2.82 1.05
C ILE A 37 -2.10 2.15 0.77
N PHE A 38 -1.92 0.95 1.29
CA PHE A 38 -0.69 0.21 1.06
C PHE A 38 -0.65 -0.37 -0.34
N CYS A 39 0.55 -0.44 -0.90
CA CYS A 39 0.72 -0.93 -2.26
C CYS A 39 2.10 -1.55 -2.45
N CYS A 40 2.26 -2.29 -3.54
CA CYS A 40 3.52 -2.86 -3.94
C CYS A 40 3.65 -2.78 -5.45
N PHE A 41 4.85 -3.04 -5.98
CA PHE A 41 5.07 -3.04 -7.42
C PHE A 41 5.20 -4.46 -7.92
N ASP A 42 4.65 -4.72 -9.10
CA ASP A 42 4.76 -6.00 -9.78
C ASP A 42 4.96 -5.72 -11.27
N GLN A 43 6.16 -6.01 -11.76
CA GLN A 43 6.55 -5.81 -13.16
C GLN A 43 6.21 -4.39 -13.65
N GLY A 44 6.53 -3.40 -12.82
CA GLY A 44 6.31 -2.00 -13.15
C GLY A 44 4.91 -1.48 -12.87
N ASN A 45 3.97 -2.35 -12.51
CA ASN A 45 2.62 -1.94 -12.16
C ASN A 45 2.47 -1.79 -10.66
N LEU A 46 1.73 -0.76 -10.25
CA LEU A 46 1.42 -0.54 -8.85
C LEU A 46 0.18 -1.34 -8.47
N ILE A 47 0.33 -2.20 -7.46
CA ILE A 47 -0.75 -3.05 -6.98
C ILE A 47 -1.23 -2.50 -5.64
N LEU A 48 -2.50 -2.11 -5.58
CA LEU A 48 -3.09 -1.62 -4.34
C LEU A 48 -3.51 -2.79 -3.46
N LEU A 49 -3.06 -2.76 -2.21
CA LEU A 49 -3.44 -3.74 -1.20
C LEU A 49 -4.53 -3.10 -0.36
N PHE A 50 -5.71 -3.72 -0.33
CA PHE A 50 -6.86 -3.09 0.31
C PHE A 50 -6.86 -3.29 1.83
N ASN A 51 -5.91 -2.65 2.50
CA ASN A 51 -5.98 -2.44 3.93
C ASN A 51 -5.65 -0.99 4.25
N GLY A 52 -6.27 -0.08 3.50
CA GLY A 52 -6.10 1.35 3.71
C GLY A 52 -6.63 1.78 5.08
N PHE A 53 -6.17 2.91 5.56
CA PHE A 53 -6.61 3.45 6.84
C PHE A 53 -6.59 4.97 6.80
N GLN A 54 -7.39 5.58 7.67
CA GLN A 54 -7.39 7.03 7.83
C GLN A 54 -6.23 7.42 8.72
N LYS A 55 -5.37 8.29 8.23
CA LYS A 55 -4.19 8.71 9.00
C LYS A 55 -4.59 9.76 10.02
N LYS A 56 -4.43 9.42 11.31
CA LYS A 56 -4.73 10.31 12.43
C LYS A 56 -3.48 10.78 13.17
N SER A 57 -2.32 10.27 12.80
CA SER A 57 -1.05 10.65 13.41
C SER A 57 0.05 10.63 12.36
N GLN A 58 1.24 11.12 12.74
CA GLN A 58 2.38 11.15 11.84
C GLN A 58 2.91 9.76 11.53
N LYS A 59 2.69 8.82 12.43
CA LYS A 59 3.29 7.51 12.34
C LYS A 59 2.29 6.47 11.83
N THR A 60 2.72 5.64 10.89
CA THR A 60 1.91 4.54 10.39
C THR A 60 1.85 3.43 11.43
N PRO A 61 0.66 2.97 11.84
CA PRO A 61 0.56 1.91 12.85
C PRO A 61 1.22 0.61 12.39
N ARG A 62 1.99 -0.01 13.27
CA ARG A 62 2.66 -1.27 12.96
C ARG A 62 1.69 -2.39 12.60
N LYS A 63 0.53 -2.40 13.22
CA LYS A 63 -0.52 -3.37 12.95
C LYS A 63 -0.92 -3.35 11.48
N GLU A 64 -1.06 -2.15 10.93
CA GLU A 64 -1.44 -1.99 9.54
C GLU A 64 -0.31 -2.42 8.60
N ILE A 65 0.94 -2.14 8.98
CA ILE A 65 2.10 -2.56 8.20
C ILE A 65 2.20 -4.09 8.13
N LYS A 66 1.96 -4.76 9.26
CA LYS A 66 2.00 -6.22 9.29
C LYS A 66 0.93 -6.84 8.40
N LEU A 67 -0.27 -6.27 8.41
CA LEU A 67 -1.35 -6.74 7.55
C LEU A 67 -1.00 -6.52 6.08
N ALA A 68 -0.45 -5.36 5.76
CA ALA A 68 -0.05 -5.06 4.39
C ALA A 68 1.03 -6.03 3.90
N ARG A 69 2.00 -6.35 4.74
CA ARG A 69 3.04 -7.32 4.41
C ARG A 69 2.42 -8.69 4.10
N LYS A 70 1.47 -9.10 4.92
CA LYS A 70 0.79 -10.38 4.72
C LYS A 70 0.04 -10.39 3.39
N LEU A 71 -0.68 -9.32 3.08
CA LEU A 71 -1.43 -9.21 1.84
C LEU A 71 -0.50 -9.22 0.62
N LYS A 72 0.63 -8.52 0.72
CA LYS A 72 1.62 -8.51 -0.35
C LYS A 72 2.15 -9.92 -0.60
N ASN A 73 2.51 -10.63 0.46
CA ASN A 73 3.04 -11.99 0.33
C ASN A 73 2.00 -12.93 -0.27
N GLU A 74 0.75 -12.82 0.14
CA GLU A 74 -0.33 -13.62 -0.43
C GLU A 74 -0.51 -13.34 -1.91
N TYR A 75 -0.43 -12.07 -2.31
CA TYR A 75 -0.54 -11.71 -3.72
C TYR A 75 0.50 -12.44 -4.56
N PHE A 76 1.76 -12.41 -4.14
CA PHE A 76 2.83 -13.04 -4.92
C PHE A 76 2.75 -14.56 -4.90
N ILE A 77 2.31 -15.15 -3.79
CA ILE A 77 2.10 -16.60 -3.71
C ILE A 77 1.01 -17.03 -4.70
N LEU A 78 -0.14 -16.36 -4.68
CA LEU A 78 -1.25 -16.69 -5.56
C LEU A 78 -0.90 -16.48 -7.04
N LYS A 79 -0.14 -15.42 -7.33
CA LYS A 79 0.26 -15.13 -8.69
C LYS A 79 1.16 -16.21 -9.28
N ASN A 80 2.03 -16.81 -8.46
CA ASN A 80 3.02 -17.78 -8.91
C ASN A 80 2.51 -19.23 -8.90
N ASN A 81 1.27 -19.43 -8.55
CA ASN A 81 0.67 -20.77 -8.56
C ASN A 81 -0.07 -21.07 -9.85
#